data_fee92614161ba0e6bcfe9e8d4cdca7a1
#
_entry.id   fee92614161ba0e6bcfe9e8d4cdca7a1
#
_cell.length_a   1.000
_cell.length_b   1.000
_cell.length_c   1.000
_cell.angle_alpha   90.00
_cell.angle_beta   90.00
_cell.angle_gamma   90.00
#
_symmetry.space_group_name_H-M   'P 1'
#
loop_
_entity.id
_entity.type
_entity.pdbx_description
1 polymer ?
#
loop_
_entity_poly.entity_id
_entity_poly.type
_entity_poly.pdbx_seq_one_letter_code
_entity_poly.pdbx_strand_id
1 'polypeptide(L)'
;GRIHKVDIDTSHFNGNQPAMVSLEGAYSNSNKINQIKWQVLLSKKKTKANSHHFFSINSKKIFTHIKFNIFPDGGVARLRIYGSIAKSHNFKNKKINLASLLDGASVVACNNEHFGKAENILAPGKAKNMGDGWETRRRRGKGYDWLILNSIDGKEIDKIEVSTHHFKGNFPSHCSLQGSFMPISKSSK
;
A
#
# COMPACT_ATOMS: atom_id res chain seq x y z
N GLY A 1 8.62 -5.67 5.91
CA GLY A 1 9.34 -4.94 4.86
C GLY A 1 10.52 -4.16 5.38
N ARG A 2 11.34 -3.64 4.48
CA ARG A 2 12.40 -2.67 4.81
C ARG A 2 11.85 -1.27 4.61
N ILE A 3 12.11 -0.38 5.54
CA ILE A 3 11.61 0.99 5.51
C ILE A 3 12.74 1.90 5.04
N HIS A 4 12.45 2.78 4.09
CA HIS A 4 13.42 3.72 3.53
C HIS A 4 13.08 5.17 3.86
N LYS A 5 11.79 5.51 3.90
CA LYS A 5 11.31 6.87 4.09
C LYS A 5 9.94 6.85 4.77
N VAL A 6 9.65 7.86 5.57
CA VAL A 6 8.31 8.13 6.10
C VAL A 6 7.87 9.54 5.74
N ASP A 7 6.57 9.70 5.49
CA ASP A 7 5.88 10.97 5.38
C ASP A 7 4.84 11.05 6.49
N ILE A 8 4.99 12.05 7.36
CA ILE A 8 4.07 12.36 8.43
C ILE A 8 3.33 13.64 8.04
N ASP A 9 2.07 13.49 7.69
CA ASP A 9 1.25 14.53 7.11
C ASP A 9 0.31 15.11 8.18
N THR A 10 0.48 16.38 8.50
CA THR A 10 -0.35 17.15 9.44
C THR A 10 -1.30 18.10 8.71
N SER A 11 -1.58 17.87 7.41
CA SER A 11 -2.51 18.69 6.64
C SER A 11 -3.85 18.86 7.37
N HIS A 12 -4.39 20.07 7.34
CA HIS A 12 -5.61 20.51 7.99
C HIS A 12 -5.57 20.61 9.53
N PHE A 13 -4.48 20.18 10.19
CA PHE A 13 -4.28 20.40 11.60
C PHE A 13 -3.52 21.71 11.84
N ASN A 14 -4.26 22.75 12.20
CA ASN A 14 -3.74 24.10 12.43
C ASN A 14 -3.87 24.43 13.93
N GLY A 15 -2.77 24.27 14.67
CA GLY A 15 -2.72 24.49 16.12
C GLY A 15 -3.00 23.25 16.98
N ASN A 16 -3.54 22.21 16.41
CA ASN A 16 -3.83 20.93 17.06
C ASN A 16 -3.04 19.73 16.48
N GLN A 17 -1.98 20.00 15.75
CA GLN A 17 -0.97 18.99 15.39
C GLN A 17 -0.11 18.64 16.61
N PRO A 18 0.50 17.43 16.67
CA PRO A 18 1.43 17.11 17.73
C PRO A 18 2.67 18.02 17.68
N ALA A 19 3.24 18.37 18.82
CA ALA A 19 4.49 19.15 18.85
C ALA A 19 5.67 18.35 18.34
N MET A 20 5.68 17.05 18.60
CA MET A 20 6.72 16.12 18.15
C MET A 20 6.14 14.73 17.84
N VAL A 21 6.89 13.98 17.03
CA VAL A 21 6.58 12.61 16.65
C VAL A 21 7.82 11.73 16.76
N SER A 22 7.64 10.42 16.91
CA SER A 22 8.70 9.42 16.78
C SER A 22 8.15 8.13 16.18
N LEU A 23 9.05 7.29 15.67
CA LEU A 23 8.70 6.01 15.07
C LEU A 23 9.59 4.91 15.64
N GLU A 24 8.98 3.81 16.01
CA GLU A 24 9.67 2.57 16.42
C GLU A 24 9.23 1.44 15.50
N GLY A 25 10.12 0.48 15.26
CA GLY A 25 9.84 -0.71 14.47
C GLY A 25 10.25 -1.96 15.21
N ALA A 26 9.60 -3.06 14.87
CA ALA A 26 9.94 -4.37 15.40
C ALA A 26 9.75 -5.47 14.35
N TYR A 27 10.52 -6.53 14.47
CA TYR A 27 10.26 -7.79 13.80
C TYR A 27 9.71 -8.78 14.84
N SER A 28 8.49 -9.22 14.66
CA SER A 28 7.84 -10.17 15.56
C SER A 28 6.83 -11.03 14.80
N ASN A 29 6.74 -12.30 15.16
CA ASN A 29 5.68 -13.21 14.71
C ASN A 29 4.49 -13.21 15.68
N SER A 30 4.57 -12.47 16.79
CA SER A 30 3.53 -12.35 17.81
C SER A 30 2.85 -10.98 17.71
N ASN A 31 1.52 -10.98 17.83
CA ASN A 31 0.72 -9.76 17.97
C ASN A 31 0.53 -9.32 19.44
N LYS A 32 1.15 -10.03 20.39
CA LYS A 32 1.13 -9.65 21.81
C LYS A 32 2.08 -8.49 22.04
N ILE A 33 1.55 -7.27 22.12
CA ILE A 33 2.30 -6.02 22.18
C ILE A 33 3.35 -6.01 23.30
N ASN A 34 3.03 -6.60 24.45
CA ASN A 34 3.93 -6.66 25.61
C ASN A 34 5.19 -7.53 25.39
N GLN A 35 5.21 -8.35 24.36
CA GLN A 35 6.34 -9.22 24.00
C GLN A 35 7.19 -8.67 22.85
N ILE A 36 6.77 -7.55 22.26
CA ILE A 36 7.44 -6.94 21.12
C ILE A 36 8.61 -6.10 21.60
N LYS A 37 9.82 -6.43 21.14
CA LYS A 37 11.02 -5.60 21.35
C LYS A 37 11.10 -4.51 20.30
N TRP A 38 10.81 -3.27 20.69
CA TRP A 38 10.83 -2.11 19.83
C TRP A 38 12.24 -1.53 19.69
N GLN A 39 12.57 -1.04 18.50
CA GLN A 39 13.78 -0.27 18.24
C GLN A 39 13.41 1.06 17.59
N VAL A 40 14.11 2.12 17.93
CA VAL A 40 13.86 3.46 17.38
C VAL A 40 14.27 3.49 15.92
N LEU A 41 13.36 3.91 15.04
CA LEU A 41 13.56 4.18 13.61
C LEU A 41 13.72 5.67 13.34
N LEU A 42 12.90 6.47 14.01
CA LEU A 42 12.93 7.91 13.98
C LEU A 42 12.86 8.41 15.42
N SER A 43 13.93 9.07 15.89
CA SER A 43 13.92 9.76 17.17
C SER A 43 12.90 10.92 17.15
N LYS A 44 12.58 11.50 18.31
CA LYS A 44 11.64 12.63 18.39
C LYS A 44 12.00 13.74 17.43
N LYS A 45 11.07 14.12 16.56
CA LYS A 45 11.17 15.21 15.60
C LYS A 45 10.02 16.19 15.78
N LYS A 46 10.31 17.47 15.74
CA LYS A 46 9.30 18.53 15.74
C LYS A 46 8.45 18.45 14.48
N THR A 47 7.18 18.78 14.62
CA THR A 47 6.24 18.91 13.51
C THR A 47 5.73 20.34 13.40
N LYS A 48 5.24 20.70 12.23
CA LYS A 48 4.60 21.98 11.93
C LYS A 48 3.12 21.74 11.61
N ALA A 49 2.31 22.75 11.76
CA ALA A 49 0.92 22.74 11.34
C ALA A 49 0.83 22.59 9.81
N ASN A 50 -0.24 21.91 9.35
CA ASN A 50 -0.64 21.85 7.94
C ASN A 50 0.52 21.58 6.98
N SER A 51 1.33 20.56 7.27
CA SER A 51 2.60 20.31 6.57
C SER A 51 2.89 18.83 6.39
N HIS A 52 3.68 18.52 5.36
CA HIS A 52 4.31 17.21 5.18
C HIS A 52 5.70 17.19 5.79
N HIS A 53 6.02 16.11 6.50
CA HIS A 53 7.32 15.91 7.15
C HIS A 53 7.94 14.61 6.63
N PHE A 54 8.96 14.76 5.78
CA PHE A 54 9.65 13.62 5.18
C PHE A 54 10.93 13.29 5.94
N PHE A 55 11.08 12.03 6.34
CA PHE A 55 12.27 11.55 7.02
C PHE A 55 12.80 10.28 6.35
N SER A 56 14.11 10.27 6.09
CA SER A 56 14.79 9.05 5.62
C SER A 56 15.07 8.12 6.79
N ILE A 57 14.89 6.83 6.57
CA ILE A 57 15.14 5.77 7.56
C ILE A 57 16.30 4.90 7.06
N ASN A 58 17.46 5.02 7.72
CA ASN A 58 18.67 4.27 7.37
C ASN A 58 18.71 2.94 8.14
N SER A 59 17.82 2.01 7.80
CA SER A 59 17.82 0.66 8.40
C SER A 59 17.78 -0.41 7.32
N LYS A 60 18.72 -1.35 7.40
CA LYS A 60 18.74 -2.55 6.54
C LYS A 60 17.84 -3.68 7.08
N LYS A 61 17.28 -3.51 8.27
CA LYS A 61 16.46 -4.53 8.93
C LYS A 61 15.06 -4.61 8.32
N ILE A 62 14.46 -5.77 8.49
CA ILE A 62 13.06 -6.03 8.12
C ILE A 62 12.19 -5.78 9.35
N PHE A 63 11.06 -5.13 9.16
CA PHE A 63 10.07 -4.84 10.19
C PHE A 63 8.73 -5.45 9.81
N THR A 64 8.04 -6.00 10.79
CA THR A 64 6.66 -6.49 10.69
C THR A 64 5.67 -5.56 11.39
N HIS A 65 6.16 -4.83 12.40
CA HIS A 65 5.36 -3.93 13.23
C HIS A 65 5.98 -2.54 13.29
N ILE A 66 5.12 -1.53 13.29
CA ILE A 66 5.49 -0.13 13.44
C ILE A 66 4.67 0.46 14.59
N LYS A 67 5.33 1.20 15.47
CA LYS A 67 4.71 1.99 16.52
C LYS A 67 4.98 3.46 16.26
N PHE A 68 3.91 4.19 16.06
CA PHE A 68 3.97 5.64 15.84
C PHE A 68 3.58 6.36 17.13
N ASN A 69 4.42 7.25 17.60
CA ASN A 69 4.19 8.00 18.80
C ASN A 69 4.04 9.49 18.48
N ILE A 70 3.08 10.14 19.10
CA ILE A 70 2.83 11.59 19.05
C ILE A 70 3.01 12.20 20.43
N PHE A 71 3.45 13.45 20.49
CA PHE A 71 3.78 14.12 21.76
C PHE A 71 3.32 15.59 21.74
N PRO A 72 2.62 16.07 22.81
CA PRO A 72 2.01 15.23 23.85
C PRO A 72 0.78 14.49 23.31
N ASP A 73 0.05 15.10 22.41
CA ASP A 73 -1.16 14.67 21.71
C ASP A 73 -1.28 15.40 20.37
N GLY A 74 -2.43 15.31 19.69
CA GLY A 74 -2.73 16.08 18.49
C GLY A 74 -3.16 15.23 17.31
N GLY A 75 -3.40 15.89 16.17
CA GLY A 75 -3.90 15.29 14.97
C GLY A 75 -2.82 15.05 13.90
N VAL A 76 -2.88 13.90 13.28
CA VAL A 76 -2.07 13.53 12.10
C VAL A 76 -3.01 13.04 11.01
N ALA A 77 -2.99 13.70 9.86
CA ALA A 77 -3.87 13.37 8.75
C ALA A 77 -3.49 12.04 8.09
N ARG A 78 -2.19 11.79 7.90
CA ARG A 78 -1.69 10.55 7.30
C ARG A 78 -0.29 10.20 7.82
N LEU A 79 -0.05 8.92 7.95
CA LEU A 79 1.29 8.33 8.06
C LEU A 79 1.53 7.46 6.83
N ARG A 80 2.51 7.81 6.01
CA ARG A 80 2.92 7.02 4.85
C ARG A 80 4.32 6.46 5.07
N ILE A 81 4.47 5.16 4.88
CA ILE A 81 5.72 4.45 5.08
C ILE A 81 6.15 3.86 3.75
N TYR A 82 7.26 4.36 3.22
CA TYR A 82 7.83 3.92 1.95
C TYR A 82 8.96 2.94 2.20
N GLY A 83 8.96 1.85 1.46
CA GLY A 83 9.95 0.80 1.65
C GLY A 83 9.85 -0.29 0.60
N SER A 84 10.62 -1.34 0.79
CA SER A 84 10.56 -2.55 -0.02
C SER A 84 9.95 -3.70 0.77
N ILE A 85 9.09 -4.46 0.10
CA ILE A 85 8.49 -5.65 0.69
C ILE A 85 9.59 -6.72 0.86
N ALA A 86 9.69 -7.28 2.05
CA ALA A 86 10.55 -8.42 2.27
C ALA A 86 9.91 -9.65 1.59
N LYS A 87 10.52 -10.13 0.52
CA LYS A 87 10.05 -11.34 -0.16
C LYS A 87 10.05 -12.49 0.84
N SER A 88 8.88 -13.03 1.13
CA SER A 88 8.75 -14.30 1.83
C SER A 88 9.08 -15.40 0.82
N HIS A 89 10.28 -15.95 0.89
CA HIS A 89 10.77 -16.95 -0.08
C HIS A 89 10.15 -18.36 0.05
N ASN A 90 9.11 -18.54 0.86
CA ASN A 90 8.52 -19.86 1.13
C ASN A 90 7.16 -20.09 0.44
N PHE A 91 7.01 -19.63 -0.82
CA PHE A 91 5.82 -19.98 -1.62
C PHE A 91 5.95 -21.32 -2.38
N LYS A 92 6.92 -22.18 -2.04
CA LYS A 92 6.97 -23.52 -2.60
C LYS A 92 5.67 -24.25 -2.20
N ASN A 93 4.86 -24.59 -3.19
CA ASN A 93 3.60 -25.34 -3.08
C ASN A 93 2.38 -24.67 -2.42
N LYS A 94 2.34 -23.33 -2.25
CA LYS A 94 1.16 -22.63 -1.76
C LYS A 94 0.55 -21.76 -2.87
N LYS A 95 -0.78 -21.91 -3.07
CA LYS A 95 -1.54 -20.98 -3.91
C LYS A 95 -1.57 -19.61 -3.23
N ILE A 96 -1.22 -18.57 -3.96
CA ILE A 96 -1.16 -17.18 -3.48
C ILE A 96 -1.93 -16.28 -4.43
N ASN A 97 -2.37 -15.13 -3.94
CA ASN A 97 -2.97 -14.11 -4.78
C ASN A 97 -1.88 -13.26 -5.43
N LEU A 98 -1.65 -13.46 -6.74
CA LEU A 98 -0.62 -12.74 -7.51
C LEU A 98 -0.93 -11.25 -7.69
N ALA A 99 -2.16 -10.82 -7.43
CA ALA A 99 -2.61 -9.43 -7.48
C ALA A 99 -2.74 -8.82 -6.07
N SER A 100 -2.08 -9.36 -5.05
CA SER A 100 -2.16 -8.87 -3.68
C SER A 100 -1.12 -7.79 -3.39
N LEU A 101 -1.55 -6.63 -2.89
CA LEU A 101 -0.65 -5.61 -2.35
C LEU A 101 0.24 -6.15 -1.22
N LEU A 102 -0.29 -7.07 -0.40
CA LEU A 102 0.48 -7.66 0.72
C LEU A 102 1.66 -8.50 0.25
N ASP A 103 1.54 -9.08 -0.94
CA ASP A 103 2.57 -9.94 -1.52
C ASP A 103 3.47 -9.21 -2.51
N GLY A 104 3.20 -7.93 -2.78
CA GLY A 104 4.06 -7.07 -3.57
C GLY A 104 3.55 -6.73 -4.98
N ALA A 105 2.31 -7.08 -5.31
CA ALA A 105 1.68 -6.57 -6.50
C ALA A 105 1.47 -5.05 -6.40
N SER A 106 1.53 -4.37 -7.53
CA SER A 106 1.35 -2.92 -7.60
C SER A 106 0.69 -2.52 -8.90
N VAL A 107 -0.06 -1.43 -8.89
CA VAL A 107 -0.54 -0.80 -10.13
C VAL A 107 0.61 -0.01 -10.75
N VAL A 108 0.89 -0.28 -12.02
CA VAL A 108 1.91 0.43 -12.81
C VAL A 108 1.31 1.65 -13.50
N ALA A 109 0.12 1.49 -14.07
CA ALA A 109 -0.61 2.54 -14.75
C ALA A 109 -2.09 2.21 -14.87
N CYS A 110 -2.92 3.22 -14.99
CA CYS A 110 -4.32 3.11 -15.42
C CYS A 110 -4.70 4.33 -16.25
N ASN A 111 -5.73 4.21 -17.07
CA ASN A 111 -6.19 5.36 -17.87
C ASN A 111 -7.21 6.24 -17.12
N ASN A 112 -7.89 5.71 -16.11
CA ASN A 112 -8.88 6.45 -15.36
C ASN A 112 -9.09 5.85 -13.96
N GLU A 113 -9.11 6.70 -12.94
CA GLU A 113 -9.41 6.35 -11.54
C GLU A 113 -10.16 7.50 -10.86
N HIS A 114 -11.20 7.99 -11.51
CA HIS A 114 -11.87 9.23 -11.15
C HIS A 114 -12.56 9.20 -9.78
N PHE A 115 -13.28 8.12 -9.48
CA PHE A 115 -14.03 7.96 -8.23
C PHE A 115 -13.35 7.01 -7.23
N GLY A 116 -12.63 6.00 -7.72
CA GLY A 116 -11.92 5.02 -6.90
C GLY A 116 -10.55 4.71 -7.45
N LYS A 117 -9.55 4.63 -6.58
CA LYS A 117 -8.16 4.36 -6.95
C LYS A 117 -7.99 2.96 -7.52
N ALA A 118 -7.14 2.83 -8.55
CA ALA A 118 -6.86 1.55 -9.18
C ALA A 118 -6.24 0.54 -8.21
N GLU A 119 -5.42 0.99 -7.26
CA GLU A 119 -4.81 0.14 -6.24
C GLU A 119 -5.83 -0.56 -5.33
N ASN A 120 -7.04 -0.03 -5.21
CA ASN A 120 -8.07 -0.61 -4.34
C ASN A 120 -8.41 -2.05 -4.73
N ILE A 121 -8.34 -2.41 -6.02
CA ILE A 121 -8.63 -3.78 -6.46
C ILE A 121 -7.59 -4.82 -6.01
N LEU A 122 -6.42 -4.35 -5.58
CA LEU A 122 -5.33 -5.19 -5.06
C LEU A 122 -5.35 -5.30 -3.53
N ALA A 123 -6.27 -4.58 -2.86
CA ALA A 123 -6.38 -4.57 -1.41
C ALA A 123 -6.76 -5.95 -0.87
N PRO A 124 -6.26 -6.33 0.32
CA PRO A 124 -6.59 -7.61 0.92
C PRO A 124 -8.03 -7.65 1.43
N GLY A 125 -8.63 -8.85 1.38
CA GLY A 125 -9.97 -9.08 1.92
C GLY A 125 -11.09 -8.73 0.95
N LYS A 126 -12.30 -8.59 1.48
CA LYS A 126 -13.49 -8.19 0.72
C LYS A 126 -13.71 -6.68 0.87
N ALA A 127 -14.10 -6.04 -0.22
CA ALA A 127 -14.54 -4.64 -0.20
C ALA A 127 -15.70 -4.46 0.80
N LYS A 128 -15.71 -3.37 1.53
CA LYS A 128 -16.77 -2.99 2.48
C LYS A 128 -17.89 -2.18 1.81
N ASN A 129 -17.52 -1.42 0.79
CA ASN A 129 -18.42 -0.58 0.01
C ASN A 129 -17.76 -0.26 -1.36
N MET A 130 -18.43 0.54 -2.21
CA MET A 130 -17.91 0.92 -3.52
C MET A 130 -16.58 1.70 -3.45
N GLY A 131 -16.36 2.50 -2.40
CA GLY A 131 -15.13 3.27 -2.21
C GLY A 131 -13.87 2.43 -2.03
N ASP A 132 -14.03 1.15 -1.71
CA ASP A 132 -12.93 0.17 -1.64
C ASP A 132 -12.58 -0.45 -3.01
N GLY A 133 -13.24 -0.05 -4.08
CA GLY A 133 -13.01 -0.55 -5.43
C GLY A 133 -12.34 0.47 -6.36
N TRP A 134 -11.95 0.02 -7.53
CA TRP A 134 -11.54 0.89 -8.63
C TRP A 134 -12.77 1.35 -9.40
N GLU A 135 -12.99 2.66 -9.46
CA GLU A 135 -14.15 3.22 -10.14
C GLU A 135 -13.73 4.34 -11.08
N THR A 136 -14.07 4.17 -12.34
CA THR A 136 -13.76 5.09 -13.43
C THR A 136 -14.92 6.05 -13.70
N ARG A 137 -14.66 7.13 -14.42
CA ARG A 137 -15.70 8.00 -14.95
C ARG A 137 -16.58 7.22 -15.94
N ARG A 138 -17.88 7.48 -15.91
CA ARG A 138 -18.81 6.89 -16.89
C ARG A 138 -18.40 7.24 -18.32
N ARG A 139 -18.13 6.22 -19.12
CA ARG A 139 -17.81 6.35 -20.54
C ARG A 139 -19.07 6.26 -21.37
N ARG A 140 -19.35 7.33 -22.15
CA ARG A 140 -20.50 7.37 -23.09
C ARG A 140 -20.11 7.16 -24.54
N GLY A 141 -18.82 7.23 -24.87
CA GLY A 141 -18.26 7.00 -26.18
C GLY A 141 -17.61 5.62 -26.31
N LYS A 142 -17.07 5.34 -27.49
CA LYS A 142 -16.28 4.12 -27.78
C LYS A 142 -15.02 4.06 -26.90
N GLY A 143 -14.55 2.85 -26.62
CA GLY A 143 -13.35 2.59 -25.87
C GLY A 143 -13.61 1.81 -24.58
N TYR A 144 -12.57 1.63 -23.79
CA TYR A 144 -12.60 0.89 -22.53
C TYR A 144 -11.65 1.51 -21.51
N ASP A 145 -11.84 1.18 -20.25
CA ASP A 145 -10.93 1.57 -19.19
C ASP A 145 -10.01 0.39 -18.87
N TRP A 146 -8.77 0.69 -18.53
CA TRP A 146 -7.75 -0.31 -18.30
C TRP A 146 -6.82 0.06 -17.16
N LEU A 147 -6.24 -0.93 -16.55
CA LEU A 147 -5.11 -0.78 -15.65
C LEU A 147 -4.05 -1.84 -15.96
N ILE A 148 -2.81 -1.51 -15.64
CA ILE A 148 -1.66 -2.41 -15.73
C ILE A 148 -1.16 -2.65 -14.32
N LEU A 149 -1.06 -3.90 -13.94
CA LEU A 149 -0.47 -4.27 -12.68
C LEU A 149 0.83 -5.06 -12.88
N ASN A 150 1.76 -4.85 -11.98
CA ASN A 150 2.92 -5.70 -11.81
C ASN A 150 2.57 -6.78 -10.80
N SER A 151 2.63 -8.03 -11.23
CA SER A 151 2.41 -9.19 -10.39
C SER A 151 3.71 -9.64 -9.72
N ILE A 152 3.61 -10.60 -8.83
CA ILE A 152 4.75 -11.24 -8.20
C ILE A 152 5.51 -12.07 -9.21
N ASP A 153 6.84 -11.99 -9.21
CA ASP A 153 7.74 -12.61 -10.17
C ASP A 153 7.49 -14.12 -10.42
N GLY A 154 7.44 -14.51 -11.69
CA GLY A 154 7.66 -15.87 -12.16
C GLY A 154 6.67 -16.91 -11.67
N LYS A 155 5.39 -16.57 -11.52
CA LYS A 155 4.33 -17.49 -11.14
C LYS A 155 3.36 -17.72 -12.29
N GLU A 156 2.88 -18.95 -12.38
CA GLU A 156 1.78 -19.33 -13.26
C GLU A 156 0.45 -18.88 -12.67
N ILE A 157 -0.49 -18.48 -13.54
CA ILE A 157 -1.84 -18.08 -13.16
C ILE A 157 -2.77 -19.28 -13.33
N ASP A 158 -3.24 -19.85 -12.23
CA ASP A 158 -4.20 -20.97 -12.25
C ASP A 158 -5.64 -20.50 -12.39
N LYS A 159 -5.99 -19.38 -11.76
CA LYS A 159 -7.36 -18.88 -11.65
C LYS A 159 -7.36 -17.37 -11.55
N ILE A 160 -8.37 -16.76 -12.14
CA ILE A 160 -8.62 -15.32 -12.05
C ILE A 160 -10.02 -15.13 -11.45
N GLU A 161 -10.12 -14.21 -10.49
CA GLU A 161 -11.37 -13.74 -9.92
C GLU A 161 -11.49 -12.24 -10.15
N VAL A 162 -12.58 -11.84 -10.81
CA VAL A 162 -12.95 -10.43 -11.00
C VAL A 162 -14.21 -10.18 -10.20
N SER A 163 -14.11 -9.38 -9.14
CA SER A 163 -15.23 -9.07 -8.27
C SER A 163 -15.80 -7.68 -8.59
N THR A 164 -17.10 -7.64 -8.84
CA THR A 164 -17.86 -6.39 -8.96
C THR A 164 -18.73 -6.15 -7.73
N HIS A 165 -18.34 -6.72 -6.59
CA HIS A 165 -19.12 -6.62 -5.35
C HIS A 165 -19.34 -5.15 -4.96
N HIS A 166 -20.54 -4.80 -4.52
CA HIS A 166 -21.06 -3.44 -4.25
C HIS A 166 -21.35 -2.57 -5.47
N PHE A 167 -20.85 -2.88 -6.68
CA PHE A 167 -21.17 -2.13 -7.88
C PHE A 167 -22.49 -2.62 -8.48
N LYS A 168 -23.60 -1.95 -8.15
CA LYS A 168 -24.95 -2.29 -8.60
C LYS A 168 -25.35 -1.34 -9.71
N GLY A 169 -25.35 -1.82 -10.96
CA GLY A 169 -25.74 -1.03 -12.14
C GLY A 169 -24.61 -0.15 -12.74
N ASN A 170 -23.47 -0.05 -12.10
CA ASN A 170 -22.28 0.65 -12.57
C ASN A 170 -21.05 -0.25 -12.74
N PHE A 171 -21.25 -1.56 -12.86
CA PHE A 171 -20.18 -2.51 -13.17
C PHE A 171 -19.92 -2.58 -14.69
N PRO A 172 -18.71 -2.94 -15.13
CA PRO A 172 -18.39 -3.10 -16.54
C PRO A 172 -19.14 -4.30 -17.14
N SER A 173 -19.65 -4.16 -18.36
CA SER A 173 -20.35 -5.26 -19.05
C SER A 173 -19.43 -6.42 -19.39
N HIS A 174 -18.17 -6.14 -19.66
CA HIS A 174 -17.14 -7.11 -20.03
C HIS A 174 -15.81 -6.75 -19.39
N CYS A 175 -14.98 -7.74 -19.18
CA CYS A 175 -13.57 -7.58 -18.86
C CYS A 175 -12.73 -8.53 -19.70
N SER A 176 -11.49 -8.15 -19.98
CA SER A 176 -10.48 -8.99 -20.59
C SER A 176 -9.18 -8.87 -19.85
N LEU A 177 -8.35 -9.90 -19.93
CA LEU A 177 -7.01 -9.88 -19.34
C LEU A 177 -5.97 -10.20 -20.41
N GLN A 178 -4.86 -9.49 -20.31
CA GLN A 178 -3.67 -9.73 -21.12
C GLN A 178 -2.48 -9.86 -20.18
N GLY A 179 -1.55 -10.72 -20.50
CA GLY A 179 -0.32 -10.91 -19.73
C GLY A 179 0.90 -10.72 -20.62
N SER A 180 1.94 -10.13 -20.05
CA SER A 180 3.25 -10.04 -20.66
C SER A 180 4.32 -10.42 -19.66
N PHE A 181 5.32 -11.15 -20.11
CA PHE A 181 6.51 -11.41 -19.31
C PHE A 181 7.57 -10.34 -19.65
N MET A 182 7.89 -9.52 -18.66
CA MET A 182 8.99 -8.57 -18.76
C MET A 182 10.11 -9.05 -17.83
N PRO A 183 11.26 -9.47 -18.35
CA PRO A 183 12.40 -9.79 -17.52
C PRO A 183 12.82 -8.55 -16.74
N ILE A 184 13.08 -8.69 -15.44
CA ILE A 184 13.61 -7.61 -14.63
C ILE A 184 14.97 -7.25 -15.22
N SER A 185 15.07 -6.09 -15.87
CA SER A 185 16.37 -5.53 -16.25
C SER A 185 17.16 -5.36 -14.96
N LYS A 186 18.33 -6.00 -14.85
CA LYS A 186 19.27 -5.71 -13.78
C LYS A 186 19.54 -4.21 -13.87
N SER A 187 18.98 -3.43 -12.94
CA SER A 187 19.32 -2.03 -12.84
C SER A 187 20.83 -1.97 -12.68
N SER A 188 21.47 -1.41 -13.65
CA SER A 188 22.87 -0.99 -13.56
C SER A 188 23.02 -0.15 -12.29
N LYS A 189 23.99 -0.53 -11.50
CA LYS A 189 24.41 0.14 -10.25
C LYS A 189 24.71 1.62 -10.48
#